data_d3d5b7d001a30aef2f8581b763260565
#
_entry.id   d3d5b7d001a30aef2f8581b763260565
#
_cell.length_a   1.000
_cell.length_b   1.000
_cell.length_c   1.000
_cell.angle_alpha   90.00
_cell.angle_beta   90.00
_cell.angle_gamma   90.00
#
_symmetry.space_group_name_H-M   'P 1'
#
loop_
_entity.id
_entity.type
_entity.pdbx_description
1 polymer ?
#
loop_
_entity_poly.entity_id
_entity_poly.type
_entity_poly.pdbx_seq_one_letter_code
_entity_poly.pdbx_strand_id
1 'polypeptide(L)'
;MGRSLKTVITNFSSGELNPLLATRTDVGSYNQGAKQCKNFALLAEGGVMRRPGTNFLASLPAESRIIPFIFSDDEVAIIVLSNNRMDVYNTSGTALTSNYTTNCNWSTAQLFEINFAQFGDTIFVTHRNNATRKIFRDTATAFSVSLFEFSTHSTGFPVYEPYYKYAAPATTISTSATSGSVTVTASANTFTAQWVGVRIRKNKKTMTITAYSNATTVTATVNETLTNTTATIDWDEQSISALRGYPQAV
;
A
#
# COMPACT_ATOMS: atom_id res chain seq x y z
N MET A 1 -66.84 -11.30 -3.44
CA MET A 1 -65.48 -11.81 -3.13
C MET A 1 -64.54 -11.33 -4.23
N GLY A 2 -63.62 -10.40 -3.92
CA GLY A 2 -62.63 -9.90 -4.89
C GLY A 2 -61.60 -10.98 -5.21
N ARG A 3 -61.41 -11.28 -6.49
CA ARG A 3 -60.42 -12.24 -6.97
C ARG A 3 -59.04 -11.58 -6.86
N SER A 4 -58.22 -12.00 -5.93
CA SER A 4 -56.84 -11.52 -5.82
C SER A 4 -56.04 -12.03 -7.03
N LEU A 5 -55.63 -11.14 -7.91
CA LEU A 5 -54.69 -11.42 -9.00
C LEU A 5 -53.28 -11.61 -8.38
N LYS A 6 -52.77 -12.84 -8.46
CA LYS A 6 -51.37 -13.11 -8.11
C LYS A 6 -50.51 -12.97 -9.33
N THR A 7 -49.64 -11.97 -9.34
CA THR A 7 -48.60 -11.82 -10.35
C THR A 7 -47.39 -12.68 -9.96
N VAL A 8 -46.96 -13.56 -10.85
CA VAL A 8 -45.77 -14.39 -10.64
C VAL A 8 -44.57 -13.65 -11.23
N ILE A 9 -43.58 -13.40 -10.41
CA ILE A 9 -42.28 -12.86 -10.86
C ILE A 9 -41.33 -14.07 -10.99
N THR A 10 -40.83 -14.27 -12.19
CA THR A 10 -39.96 -15.42 -12.52
C THR A 10 -38.51 -15.01 -12.81
N ASN A 11 -38.23 -13.71 -12.86
CA ASN A 11 -36.91 -13.19 -13.20
C ASN A 11 -36.52 -12.08 -12.22
N PHE A 12 -35.33 -12.18 -11.62
CA PHE A 12 -34.76 -11.22 -10.68
C PHE A 12 -33.42 -10.67 -11.17
N SER A 13 -33.16 -10.70 -12.49
CA SER A 13 -31.87 -10.29 -13.08
C SER A 13 -31.48 -8.83 -12.78
N SER A 14 -32.47 -7.97 -12.47
CA SER A 14 -32.22 -6.58 -12.07
C SER A 14 -31.83 -6.42 -10.59
N GLY A 15 -31.89 -7.48 -9.80
CA GLY A 15 -31.46 -7.48 -8.39
C GLY A 15 -32.29 -6.59 -7.47
N GLU A 16 -31.65 -5.99 -6.50
CA GLU A 16 -32.27 -5.04 -5.57
C GLU A 16 -32.44 -3.68 -6.23
N LEU A 17 -33.66 -3.21 -6.30
CA LEU A 17 -33.99 -1.93 -6.93
C LEU A 17 -33.76 -0.76 -5.98
N ASN A 18 -33.21 0.32 -6.50
CA ASN A 18 -33.11 1.57 -5.77
C ASN A 18 -34.51 2.03 -5.31
N PRO A 19 -34.70 2.47 -4.05
CA PRO A 19 -35.98 2.99 -3.56
C PRO A 19 -36.62 4.08 -4.43
N LEU A 20 -35.81 4.85 -5.17
CA LEU A 20 -36.27 5.87 -6.11
C LEU A 20 -37.00 5.28 -7.34
N LEU A 21 -36.79 3.99 -7.63
CA LEU A 21 -37.49 3.26 -8.68
C LEU A 21 -38.79 2.61 -8.19
N ALA A 22 -39.09 2.70 -6.89
CA ALA A 22 -40.34 2.21 -6.35
C ALA A 22 -41.51 2.92 -7.06
N THR A 23 -42.42 2.17 -7.63
CA THR A 23 -43.56 2.67 -8.45
C THR A 23 -43.30 2.99 -9.91
N ARG A 24 -42.04 2.96 -10.37
CA ARG A 24 -41.67 3.18 -11.79
C ARG A 24 -41.92 1.92 -12.63
N THR A 25 -43.20 1.57 -12.81
CA THR A 25 -43.62 0.39 -13.60
C THR A 25 -43.35 0.53 -15.11
N ASP A 26 -43.04 1.73 -15.57
CA ASP A 26 -42.64 2.06 -16.93
C ASP A 26 -41.22 1.61 -17.29
N VAL A 27 -40.37 1.33 -16.27
CA VAL A 27 -39.00 0.87 -16.46
C VAL A 27 -39.00 -0.67 -16.50
N GLY A 28 -38.45 -1.26 -17.57
CA GLY A 28 -38.41 -2.72 -17.80
C GLY A 28 -37.76 -3.50 -16.64
N SER A 29 -36.70 -2.95 -16.03
CA SER A 29 -36.04 -3.56 -14.88
C SER A 29 -36.90 -3.62 -13.61
N TYR A 30 -37.99 -2.82 -13.52
CA TYR A 30 -38.87 -2.84 -12.34
C TYR A 30 -39.52 -4.21 -12.12
N ASN A 31 -40.00 -4.84 -13.20
CA ASN A 31 -40.65 -6.14 -13.13
C ASN A 31 -39.66 -7.32 -12.96
N GLN A 32 -38.38 -7.06 -13.10
CA GLN A 32 -37.28 -8.04 -12.96
C GLN A 32 -36.45 -7.81 -11.71
N GLY A 33 -36.90 -6.95 -10.83
CA GLY A 33 -36.20 -6.61 -9.62
C GLY A 33 -36.98 -6.93 -8.34
N ALA A 34 -36.30 -6.82 -7.23
CA ALA A 34 -36.88 -7.01 -5.89
C ALA A 34 -36.63 -5.76 -5.04
N LYS A 35 -37.56 -5.52 -4.10
CA LYS A 35 -37.41 -4.45 -3.12
C LYS A 35 -36.19 -4.67 -2.20
N GLN A 36 -35.85 -5.93 -1.94
CA GLN A 36 -34.76 -6.32 -1.07
C GLN A 36 -34.25 -7.72 -1.42
N CYS A 37 -32.94 -7.88 -1.55
CA CYS A 37 -32.27 -9.16 -1.83
C CYS A 37 -31.20 -9.45 -0.76
N LYS A 38 -31.63 -9.78 0.46
CA LYS A 38 -30.70 -10.16 1.54
C LYS A 38 -30.44 -11.65 1.57
N ASN A 39 -29.17 -12.05 1.61
CA ASN A 39 -28.72 -13.46 1.68
C ASN A 39 -29.13 -14.31 0.46
N PHE A 40 -29.32 -13.68 -0.71
CA PHE A 40 -29.54 -14.35 -1.97
C PHE A 40 -28.41 -13.99 -2.95
N ALA A 41 -28.02 -14.98 -3.75
CA ALA A 41 -27.18 -14.79 -4.94
C ALA A 41 -28.08 -14.81 -6.16
N LEU A 42 -27.90 -13.84 -7.05
CA LEU A 42 -28.62 -13.75 -8.30
C LEU A 42 -27.89 -14.59 -9.35
N LEU A 43 -28.65 -15.36 -10.10
CA LEU A 43 -28.14 -16.13 -11.23
C LEU A 43 -28.31 -15.34 -12.52
N ALA A 44 -27.39 -15.52 -13.46
CA ALA A 44 -27.43 -14.83 -14.77
C ALA A 44 -28.71 -15.10 -15.55
N GLU A 45 -29.30 -16.27 -15.34
CA GLU A 45 -30.56 -16.72 -15.94
C GLU A 45 -31.81 -16.08 -15.29
N GLY A 46 -31.61 -15.19 -14.31
CA GLY A 46 -32.70 -14.48 -13.63
C GLY A 46 -33.26 -15.19 -12.40
N GLY A 47 -32.79 -16.40 -12.08
CA GLY A 47 -33.14 -17.10 -10.87
C GLY A 47 -32.45 -16.50 -9.64
N VAL A 48 -32.90 -16.90 -8.45
CA VAL A 48 -32.25 -16.58 -7.17
C VAL A 48 -31.94 -17.86 -6.41
N MET A 49 -30.76 -17.93 -5.82
CA MET A 49 -30.39 -19.01 -4.92
C MET A 49 -30.01 -18.46 -3.54
N ARG A 50 -30.18 -19.29 -2.54
CA ARG A 50 -29.72 -18.92 -1.20
C ARG A 50 -28.21 -18.79 -1.20
N ARG A 51 -27.68 -17.72 -0.59
CA ARG A 51 -26.25 -17.58 -0.35
C ARG A 51 -25.70 -18.83 0.34
N PRO A 52 -24.56 -19.38 -0.09
CA PRO A 52 -23.90 -20.46 0.64
C PRO A 52 -23.57 -20.04 2.07
N GLY A 53 -23.46 -21.00 2.96
CA GLY A 53 -23.04 -20.78 4.34
C GLY A 53 -21.61 -20.22 4.40
N THR A 54 -21.27 -19.64 5.55
CA THR A 54 -19.88 -19.29 5.88
C THR A 54 -19.23 -20.46 6.60
N ASN A 55 -17.98 -20.72 6.28
CA ASN A 55 -17.14 -21.66 6.99
C ASN A 55 -16.14 -20.89 7.85
N PHE A 56 -15.91 -21.33 9.09
CA PHE A 56 -14.87 -20.80 9.95
C PHE A 56 -13.52 -21.33 9.47
N LEU A 57 -12.57 -20.44 9.17
CA LEU A 57 -11.23 -20.81 8.73
C LEU A 57 -10.21 -20.73 9.86
N ALA A 58 -10.11 -19.60 10.53
CA ALA A 58 -9.14 -19.37 11.58
C ALA A 58 -9.55 -18.24 12.52
N SER A 59 -9.07 -18.29 13.76
CA SER A 59 -9.13 -17.15 14.69
C SER A 59 -7.97 -16.21 14.44
N LEU A 60 -8.24 -14.92 14.36
CA LEU A 60 -7.20 -13.89 14.21
C LEU A 60 -6.72 -13.40 15.58
N PRO A 61 -5.43 -13.04 15.73
CA PRO A 61 -4.85 -12.70 17.02
C PRO A 61 -5.37 -11.37 17.59
N ALA A 62 -5.81 -10.46 16.74
CA ALA A 62 -6.28 -9.13 17.11
C ALA A 62 -7.07 -8.50 15.94
N GLU A 63 -7.42 -7.22 16.08
CA GLU A 63 -7.92 -6.42 14.96
C GLU A 63 -6.96 -6.53 13.78
N SER A 64 -7.49 -6.88 12.62
CA SER A 64 -6.69 -7.27 11.47
C SER A 64 -7.33 -6.80 10.17
N ARG A 65 -6.50 -6.56 9.17
CA ARG A 65 -6.91 -6.31 7.80
C ARG A 65 -6.62 -7.52 6.94
N ILE A 66 -7.62 -7.96 6.19
CA ILE A 66 -7.52 -9.09 5.28
C ILE A 66 -7.28 -8.57 3.86
N ILE A 67 -6.29 -9.15 3.18
CA ILE A 67 -5.92 -8.83 1.80
C ILE A 67 -5.91 -10.14 1.00
N PRO A 68 -6.63 -10.23 -0.13
CA PRO A 68 -6.53 -11.39 -1.01
C PRO A 68 -5.18 -11.37 -1.74
N PHE A 69 -4.59 -12.56 -1.91
CA PHE A 69 -3.44 -12.80 -2.77
C PHE A 69 -3.83 -13.85 -3.80
N ILE A 70 -3.85 -13.48 -5.06
CA ILE A 70 -4.26 -14.34 -6.16
C ILE A 70 -3.06 -14.55 -7.07
N PHE A 71 -2.49 -15.76 -7.05
CA PHE A 71 -1.39 -16.13 -7.92
C PHE A 71 -1.89 -16.75 -9.24
N SER A 72 -2.86 -17.65 -9.12
CA SER A 72 -3.57 -18.27 -10.23
C SER A 72 -5.01 -18.59 -9.82
N ASP A 73 -5.81 -19.14 -10.72
CA ASP A 73 -7.20 -19.52 -10.43
C ASP A 73 -7.28 -20.58 -9.31
N ASP A 74 -6.26 -21.44 -9.20
CA ASP A 74 -6.19 -22.52 -8.22
C ASP A 74 -5.36 -22.16 -6.97
N GLU A 75 -4.52 -21.12 -7.05
CA GLU A 75 -3.61 -20.74 -5.97
C GLU A 75 -3.96 -19.36 -5.42
N VAL A 76 -4.80 -19.37 -4.41
CA VAL A 76 -5.25 -18.17 -3.68
C VAL A 76 -4.82 -18.28 -2.23
N ALA A 77 -4.26 -17.20 -1.69
CA ALA A 77 -3.95 -17.07 -0.28
C ALA A 77 -4.67 -15.86 0.34
N ILE A 78 -4.83 -15.91 1.64
CA ILE A 78 -5.43 -14.85 2.44
C ILE A 78 -4.34 -14.27 3.33
N ILE A 79 -3.92 -13.06 3.05
CA ILE A 79 -2.95 -12.34 3.87
C ILE A 79 -3.69 -11.56 4.95
N VAL A 80 -3.27 -11.73 6.19
CA VAL A 80 -3.83 -11.08 7.36
C VAL A 80 -2.76 -10.18 7.97
N LEU A 81 -2.98 -8.88 7.92
CA LEU A 81 -2.12 -7.89 8.56
C LEU A 81 -2.71 -7.52 9.92
N SER A 82 -1.94 -7.64 10.97
CA SER A 82 -2.25 -7.19 12.33
C SER A 82 -1.12 -6.31 12.85
N ASN A 83 -1.23 -5.82 14.07
CA ASN A 83 -0.22 -4.93 14.65
C ASN A 83 1.19 -5.54 14.59
N ASN A 84 2.07 -4.95 13.78
CA ASN A 84 3.46 -5.40 13.54
C ASN A 84 3.59 -6.89 13.18
N ARG A 85 2.59 -7.44 12.50
CA ARG A 85 2.52 -8.87 12.22
C ARG A 85 1.79 -9.16 10.91
N MET A 86 2.21 -10.22 10.23
CA MET A 86 1.56 -10.82 9.09
C MET A 86 1.32 -12.32 9.34
N ASP A 87 0.15 -12.79 8.99
CA ASP A 87 -0.20 -14.20 8.87
C ASP A 87 -0.75 -14.47 7.47
N VAL A 88 -0.51 -15.64 6.94
CA VAL A 88 -1.01 -16.03 5.62
C VAL A 88 -1.67 -17.40 5.73
N TYR A 89 -2.86 -17.51 5.18
CA TYR A 89 -3.66 -18.73 5.16
C TYR A 89 -4.02 -19.11 3.74
N ASN A 90 -4.15 -20.40 3.48
CA ASN A 90 -4.78 -20.87 2.26
C ASN A 90 -6.31 -20.81 2.36
N THR A 91 -7.00 -21.13 1.29
CA THR A 91 -8.48 -21.14 1.23
C THR A 91 -9.13 -22.18 2.13
N SER A 92 -8.38 -23.19 2.60
CA SER A 92 -8.85 -24.19 3.57
C SER A 92 -8.63 -23.77 5.02
N GLY A 93 -8.01 -22.62 5.28
CA GLY A 93 -7.71 -22.13 6.63
C GLY A 93 -6.40 -22.65 7.22
N THR A 94 -5.60 -23.40 6.44
CA THR A 94 -4.26 -23.81 6.88
C THR A 94 -3.31 -22.64 6.81
N ALA A 95 -2.59 -22.39 7.90
CA ALA A 95 -1.56 -21.36 7.93
C ALA A 95 -0.37 -21.74 7.05
N LEU A 96 -0.06 -20.87 6.09
CA LEU A 96 1.14 -20.96 5.24
C LEU A 96 2.31 -20.24 5.90
N THR A 97 2.06 -19.06 6.46
CA THR A 97 3.02 -18.30 7.25
C THR A 97 2.30 -17.80 8.50
N SER A 98 2.92 -17.94 9.66
CA SER A 98 2.33 -17.53 10.94
C SER A 98 3.27 -16.64 11.72
N ASN A 99 2.72 -15.65 12.40
CA ASN A 99 3.44 -14.76 13.32
C ASN A 99 4.71 -14.12 12.71
N TYR A 100 4.63 -13.72 11.44
CA TYR A 100 5.73 -13.07 10.76
C TYR A 100 5.80 -11.59 11.18
N THR A 101 6.92 -11.17 11.75
CA THR A 101 7.09 -9.82 12.32
C THR A 101 8.17 -8.99 11.65
N THR A 102 9.05 -9.63 10.87
CA THR A 102 10.16 -8.93 10.20
C THR A 102 9.62 -7.91 9.19
N ASN A 103 10.03 -6.66 9.31
CA ASN A 103 9.59 -5.55 8.46
C ASN A 103 8.07 -5.24 8.49
N CYS A 104 7.31 -5.81 9.42
CA CYS A 104 5.88 -5.56 9.58
C CYS A 104 5.64 -4.34 10.48
N ASN A 105 5.99 -3.13 10.03
CA ASN A 105 6.01 -1.90 10.86
C ASN A 105 4.71 -1.08 10.76
N TRP A 106 3.58 -1.72 10.60
CA TRP A 106 2.27 -1.06 10.65
C TRP A 106 1.60 -1.26 12.00
N SER A 107 1.03 -0.21 12.56
CA SER A 107 0.22 -0.28 13.78
C SER A 107 -1.24 -0.60 13.45
N THR A 108 -2.02 -1.03 14.46
CA THR A 108 -3.46 -1.26 14.32
C THR A 108 -4.19 -0.07 13.69
N ALA A 109 -3.89 1.15 14.13
CA ALA A 109 -4.51 2.36 13.58
C ALA A 109 -4.20 2.60 12.10
N GLN A 110 -3.08 2.08 11.60
CA GLN A 110 -2.65 2.25 10.21
C GLN A 110 -3.18 1.17 9.26
N LEU A 111 -3.68 0.05 9.78
CA LEU A 111 -4.06 -1.11 8.97
C LEU A 111 -5.06 -0.74 7.86
N PHE A 112 -6.04 0.09 8.16
CA PHE A 112 -7.08 0.49 7.20
C PHE A 112 -6.67 1.66 6.29
N GLU A 113 -5.58 2.37 6.63
CA GLU A 113 -4.98 3.41 5.80
C GLU A 113 -3.97 2.86 4.77
N ILE A 114 -3.58 1.59 4.90
CA ILE A 114 -2.67 0.92 3.98
C ILE A 114 -3.32 0.82 2.59
N ASN A 115 -2.60 1.19 1.56
CA ASN A 115 -2.92 0.83 0.18
C ASN A 115 -2.03 -0.32 -0.28
N PHE A 116 -2.56 -1.15 -1.15
CA PHE A 116 -1.81 -2.27 -1.70
C PHE A 116 -2.11 -2.48 -3.18
N ALA A 117 -1.13 -2.99 -3.89
CA ALA A 117 -1.26 -3.43 -5.27
C ALA A 117 -0.46 -4.71 -5.46
N GLN A 118 -1.05 -5.68 -6.15
CA GLN A 118 -0.37 -6.93 -6.48
C GLN A 118 0.16 -6.91 -7.90
N PHE A 119 1.38 -7.41 -8.08
CA PHE A 119 1.97 -7.71 -9.37
C PHE A 119 2.69 -9.07 -9.27
N GLY A 120 2.16 -10.08 -9.95
CA GLY A 120 2.67 -11.45 -9.88
C GLY A 120 2.73 -11.95 -8.43
N ASP A 121 3.90 -12.41 -8.03
CA ASP A 121 4.19 -12.98 -6.70
C ASP A 121 4.39 -11.93 -5.59
N THR A 122 4.20 -10.66 -5.90
CA THR A 122 4.52 -9.57 -4.98
C THR A 122 3.32 -8.66 -4.76
N ILE A 123 3.01 -8.36 -3.50
CA ILE A 123 2.13 -7.26 -3.11
C ILE A 123 2.99 -6.10 -2.61
N PHE A 124 2.81 -4.93 -3.21
CA PHE A 124 3.37 -3.68 -2.71
C PHE A 124 2.40 -3.09 -1.68
N VAL A 125 2.92 -2.80 -0.50
CA VAL A 125 2.17 -2.23 0.62
C VAL A 125 2.68 -0.84 0.87
N THR A 126 1.79 0.15 0.79
CA THR A 126 2.13 1.56 0.93
C THR A 126 1.31 2.21 2.04
N HIS A 127 1.94 3.12 2.76
CA HIS A 127 1.30 3.96 3.77
C HIS A 127 2.06 5.29 3.85
N ARG A 128 1.34 6.41 4.07
CA ARG A 128 1.95 7.76 4.06
C ARG A 128 3.09 7.97 5.09
N ASN A 129 3.05 7.26 6.22
CA ASN A 129 4.00 7.40 7.32
C ASN A 129 4.98 6.23 7.44
N ASN A 130 4.96 5.27 6.53
CA ASN A 130 5.82 4.08 6.56
C ASN A 130 6.50 3.89 5.21
N ALA A 131 7.76 3.49 5.23
CA ALA A 131 8.44 3.08 4.01
C ALA A 131 7.65 1.97 3.30
N THR A 132 7.60 2.04 1.98
CA THR A 132 6.94 1.02 1.14
C THR A 132 7.54 -0.34 1.38
N ARG A 133 6.71 -1.36 1.47
CA ARG A 133 7.11 -2.75 1.67
C ARG A 133 6.61 -3.62 0.54
N LYS A 134 7.30 -4.74 0.37
CA LYS A 134 6.89 -5.83 -0.51
C LYS A 134 6.55 -7.04 0.36
N ILE A 135 5.36 -7.58 0.19
CA ILE A 135 5.03 -8.93 0.65
C ILE A 135 5.29 -9.82 -0.55
N PHE A 136 6.17 -10.77 -0.40
CA PHE A 136 6.64 -11.62 -1.47
C PHE A 136 6.34 -13.09 -1.14
N ARG A 137 5.89 -13.85 -2.15
CA ARG A 137 5.71 -15.29 -2.07
C ARG A 137 7.03 -15.98 -2.40
N ASP A 138 7.75 -16.42 -1.39
CA ASP A 138 9.03 -17.12 -1.55
C ASP A 138 8.84 -18.54 -2.14
N THR A 139 7.80 -19.21 -1.67
CA THR A 139 7.38 -20.55 -2.13
C THR A 139 5.86 -20.67 -2.07
N ALA A 140 5.29 -21.78 -2.53
CA ALA A 140 3.86 -22.05 -2.42
C ALA A 140 3.32 -21.95 -0.98
N THR A 141 4.17 -22.13 0.03
CA THR A 141 3.80 -22.18 1.44
C THR A 141 4.53 -21.17 2.33
N ALA A 142 5.35 -20.28 1.75
CA ALA A 142 6.12 -19.31 2.52
C ALA A 142 6.01 -17.91 1.92
N PHE A 143 5.82 -16.93 2.80
CA PHE A 143 5.73 -15.51 2.45
C PHE A 143 6.66 -14.71 3.36
N SER A 144 7.28 -13.69 2.80
CA SER A 144 8.16 -12.77 3.52
C SER A 144 7.80 -11.30 3.27
N VAL A 145 8.29 -10.42 4.13
CA VAL A 145 8.14 -8.96 3.99
C VAL A 145 9.52 -8.32 3.92
N SER A 146 9.75 -7.53 2.89
CA SER A 146 10.97 -6.75 2.73
C SER A 146 10.67 -5.28 2.47
N LEU A 147 11.65 -4.42 2.66
CA LEU A 147 11.57 -3.05 2.18
C LEU A 147 11.53 -3.03 0.66
N PHE A 148 10.78 -2.08 0.11
CA PHE A 148 10.89 -1.79 -1.31
C PHE A 148 12.21 -1.07 -1.57
N GLU A 149 13.00 -1.62 -2.46
CA GLU A 149 14.24 -1.01 -2.92
C GLU A 149 14.24 -0.96 -4.45
N PHE A 150 14.78 0.11 -5.01
CA PHE A 150 15.00 0.21 -6.44
C PHE A 150 16.15 -0.72 -6.84
N SER A 151 16.10 -1.22 -8.08
CA SER A 151 17.21 -1.99 -8.64
C SER A 151 18.50 -1.18 -8.57
N THR A 152 19.59 -1.84 -8.22
CA THR A 152 20.92 -1.22 -8.14
C THR A 152 21.73 -1.53 -9.40
N HIS A 153 22.47 -0.55 -9.86
CA HIS A 153 23.50 -0.75 -10.89
C HIS A 153 24.68 -1.55 -10.31
N SER A 154 25.54 -2.11 -11.16
CA SER A 154 26.76 -2.83 -10.76
C SER A 154 27.70 -2.00 -9.85
N THR A 155 27.58 -0.68 -9.87
CA THR A 155 28.29 0.25 -9.00
C THR A 155 27.63 0.46 -7.63
N GLY A 156 26.49 -0.20 -7.33
CA GLY A 156 25.76 -0.10 -6.07
C GLY A 156 24.78 1.08 -5.97
N PHE A 157 24.61 1.88 -7.03
CA PHE A 157 23.67 2.99 -7.04
C PHE A 157 22.27 2.55 -7.52
N PRO A 158 21.17 3.02 -6.89
CA PRO A 158 19.83 2.76 -7.37
C PRO A 158 19.60 3.32 -8.78
N VAL A 159 18.95 2.52 -9.60
CA VAL A 159 18.54 2.90 -10.96
C VAL A 159 17.10 3.38 -10.92
N TYR A 160 16.81 4.47 -11.61
CA TYR A 160 15.46 5.06 -11.71
C TYR A 160 14.81 5.47 -10.38
N GLU A 161 15.61 5.66 -9.32
CA GLU A 161 15.09 6.19 -8.07
C GLU A 161 14.60 7.63 -8.28
N PRO A 162 13.33 7.94 -7.95
CA PRO A 162 12.81 9.29 -8.09
C PRO A 162 13.29 10.20 -6.94
N TYR A 163 13.63 11.43 -7.30
CA TYR A 163 14.02 12.48 -6.38
C TYR A 163 13.14 13.71 -6.58
N TYR A 164 12.81 14.37 -5.49
CA TYR A 164 12.03 15.60 -5.53
C TYR A 164 12.45 16.53 -4.39
N LYS A 165 12.35 17.84 -4.59
CA LYS A 165 12.62 18.84 -3.55
C LYS A 165 11.31 19.19 -2.84
N TYR A 166 11.12 18.65 -1.64
CA TYR A 166 9.95 18.98 -0.80
C TYR A 166 10.16 20.23 0.05
N ALA A 167 11.40 20.64 0.30
CA ALA A 167 11.71 21.90 0.98
C ALA A 167 11.29 23.11 0.15
N ALA A 168 11.14 24.27 0.80
CA ALA A 168 10.86 25.51 0.09
C ALA A 168 11.88 25.74 -1.06
N PRO A 169 11.44 26.23 -2.23
CA PRO A 169 12.30 26.37 -3.41
C PRO A 169 13.61 27.13 -3.17
N ALA A 170 13.57 28.16 -2.31
CA ALA A 170 14.74 28.99 -1.97
C ALA A 170 15.72 28.33 -0.98
N THR A 171 15.35 27.20 -0.36
CA THR A 171 16.21 26.53 0.61
C THR A 171 17.45 26.01 -0.10
N THR A 172 18.64 26.39 0.40
CA THR A 172 19.92 25.91 -0.10
C THR A 172 20.53 24.88 0.82
N ILE A 173 21.41 24.04 0.29
CA ILE A 173 22.32 23.20 1.09
C ILE A 173 23.77 23.43 0.70
N SER A 174 24.67 23.40 1.69
CA SER A 174 26.11 23.40 1.54
C SER A 174 26.71 22.16 2.21
N THR A 175 27.93 21.80 1.85
CA THR A 175 28.63 20.66 2.42
C THR A 175 30.02 21.05 2.90
N SER A 176 30.56 20.39 3.93
CA SER A 176 31.90 20.68 4.47
C SER A 176 33.04 20.19 3.57
N ALA A 177 32.79 19.17 2.74
CA ALA A 177 33.74 18.59 1.81
C ALA A 177 33.04 18.03 0.57
N THR A 178 33.78 17.55 -0.41
CA THR A 178 33.26 16.98 -1.67
C THR A 178 33.21 15.45 -1.64
N SER A 179 33.80 14.79 -0.66
CA SER A 179 33.89 13.33 -0.56
C SER A 179 33.99 12.88 0.90
N GLY A 180 33.75 11.61 1.13
CA GLY A 180 33.78 10.99 2.46
C GLY A 180 32.59 11.37 3.33
N SER A 181 32.79 11.43 4.65
CA SER A 181 31.77 11.89 5.61
C SER A 181 31.77 13.41 5.67
N VAL A 182 30.63 14.02 5.41
CA VAL A 182 30.48 15.48 5.31
C VAL A 182 29.37 15.98 6.20
N THR A 183 29.52 17.21 6.70
CA THR A 183 28.43 17.96 7.31
C THR A 183 27.64 18.66 6.22
N VAL A 184 26.33 18.45 6.18
CA VAL A 184 25.40 19.13 5.28
C VAL A 184 24.66 20.18 6.10
N THR A 185 24.68 21.44 5.64
CA THR A 185 24.01 22.56 6.29
C THR A 185 22.97 23.15 5.35
N ALA A 186 21.71 23.22 5.81
CA ALA A 186 20.60 23.85 5.11
C ALA A 186 20.43 25.29 5.56
N SER A 187 19.93 26.16 4.67
CA SER A 187 19.65 27.57 4.98
C SER A 187 18.37 27.78 5.80
N ALA A 188 17.55 26.77 5.97
CA ALA A 188 16.31 26.79 6.75
C ALA A 188 16.10 25.46 7.48
N ASN A 189 15.18 25.43 8.46
CA ASN A 189 14.81 24.21 9.16
C ASN A 189 14.24 23.20 8.17
N THR A 190 14.97 22.11 7.91
CA THR A 190 14.69 21.13 6.86
C THR A 190 14.71 19.71 7.42
N PHE A 191 15.67 19.41 8.29
CA PHE A 191 15.95 18.04 8.70
C PHE A 191 15.23 17.65 10.00
N THR A 192 14.94 16.37 10.14
CA THR A 192 14.48 15.73 11.38
C THR A 192 15.27 14.44 11.60
N ALA A 193 15.16 13.83 12.77
CA ALA A 193 15.85 12.56 13.06
C ALA A 193 15.48 11.41 12.08
N GLN A 194 14.30 11.48 11.45
CA GLN A 194 13.84 10.50 10.47
C GLN A 194 14.59 10.56 9.13
N TRP A 195 15.40 11.58 8.90
CA TRP A 195 16.21 11.70 7.68
C TRP A 195 17.42 10.75 7.64
N VAL A 196 17.76 10.12 8.76
CA VAL A 196 18.85 9.13 8.80
C VAL A 196 18.51 7.97 7.87
N GLY A 197 19.41 7.66 6.95
CA GLY A 197 19.24 6.66 5.88
C GLY A 197 18.66 7.22 4.58
N VAL A 198 18.13 8.45 4.56
CA VAL A 198 17.61 9.08 3.35
C VAL A 198 18.73 9.52 2.43
N ARG A 199 18.58 9.26 1.14
CA ARG A 199 19.50 9.79 0.11
C ARG A 199 19.05 11.17 -0.32
N ILE A 200 20.01 12.06 -0.45
CA ILE A 200 19.83 13.41 -1.03
C ILE A 200 20.83 13.61 -2.16
N ARG A 201 20.49 14.45 -3.11
CA ARG A 201 21.40 14.84 -4.19
C ARG A 201 21.70 16.32 -4.11
N LYS A 202 22.93 16.68 -4.38
CA LYS A 202 23.41 18.05 -4.56
C LYS A 202 24.06 18.15 -5.94
N ASN A 203 23.57 19.03 -6.80
CA ASN A 203 24.03 19.13 -8.20
C ASN A 203 24.04 17.75 -8.88
N LYS A 204 22.96 16.97 -8.71
CA LYS A 204 22.75 15.60 -9.23
C LYS A 204 23.70 14.53 -8.67
N LYS A 205 24.54 14.82 -7.69
CA LYS A 205 25.44 13.88 -7.02
C LYS A 205 24.85 13.41 -5.70
N THR A 206 24.88 12.11 -5.46
CA THR A 206 24.20 11.45 -4.34
C THR A 206 25.05 11.42 -3.08
N MET A 207 24.39 11.58 -1.93
CA MET A 207 24.92 11.36 -0.60
C MET A 207 23.84 10.75 0.30
N THR A 208 24.23 9.97 1.29
CA THR A 208 23.31 9.32 2.24
C THR A 208 23.47 9.93 3.62
N ILE A 209 22.39 10.39 4.23
CA ILE A 209 22.39 10.96 5.59
C ILE A 209 22.65 9.83 6.60
N THR A 210 23.66 9.99 7.43
CA THR A 210 24.09 8.98 8.41
C THR A 210 23.80 9.39 9.85
N ALA A 211 23.71 10.70 10.14
CA ALA A 211 23.36 11.18 11.47
C ALA A 211 22.60 12.52 11.41
N TYR A 212 21.70 12.71 12.33
CA TYR A 212 20.98 13.95 12.56
C TYR A 212 21.61 14.76 13.70
N SER A 213 21.92 16.03 13.47
CA SER A 213 22.44 16.95 14.48
C SER A 213 21.37 17.93 14.96
N ASN A 214 20.73 18.63 14.04
CA ASN A 214 19.64 19.58 14.31
C ASN A 214 18.84 19.88 13.03
N ALA A 215 17.81 20.73 13.12
CA ALA A 215 16.90 21.01 12.01
C ALA A 215 17.57 21.60 10.76
N THR A 216 18.76 22.17 10.87
CA THR A 216 19.54 22.73 9.74
C THR A 216 20.79 21.94 9.42
N THR A 217 21.19 20.95 10.23
CA THR A 217 22.49 20.30 10.09
C THR A 217 22.38 18.79 10.26
N VAL A 218 22.94 18.05 9.30
CA VAL A 218 23.05 16.59 9.32
C VAL A 218 24.43 16.17 8.88
N THR A 219 24.84 14.94 9.23
CA THR A 219 26.02 14.29 8.69
C THR A 219 25.59 13.35 7.57
N ALA A 220 26.33 13.36 6.45
CA ALA A 220 26.07 12.47 5.32
C ALA A 220 27.36 11.85 4.80
N THR A 221 27.27 10.65 4.25
CA THR A 221 28.35 10.02 3.48
C THR A 221 28.12 10.31 1.99
N VAL A 222 29.11 10.87 1.36
CA VAL A 222 29.10 11.17 -0.08
C VAL A 222 29.28 9.87 -0.86
N ASN A 223 28.30 9.52 -1.68
CA ASN A 223 28.31 8.32 -2.51
C ASN A 223 29.02 8.59 -3.86
N GLU A 224 28.83 9.81 -4.39
CA GLU A 224 29.45 10.26 -5.62
C GLU A 224 30.14 11.61 -5.38
N THR A 225 31.43 11.74 -5.69
CA THR A 225 32.17 12.98 -5.45
C THR A 225 31.40 14.20 -5.91
N LEU A 226 31.17 15.13 -4.99
CA LEU A 226 30.43 16.37 -5.24
C LEU A 226 31.24 17.33 -6.12
N THR A 227 30.53 18.14 -6.89
CA THR A 227 31.16 19.14 -7.76
C THR A 227 31.84 20.27 -6.98
N ASN A 228 31.22 20.68 -5.85
CA ASN A 228 31.72 21.75 -4.97
C ASN A 228 31.05 21.66 -3.58
N THR A 229 31.53 22.50 -2.66
CA THR A 229 30.98 22.61 -1.28
C THR A 229 29.97 23.76 -1.11
N THR A 230 29.87 24.66 -2.08
CA THR A 230 29.11 25.91 -1.99
C THR A 230 27.60 25.63 -1.83
N ALA A 231 26.92 26.58 -1.20
CA ALA A 231 25.47 26.52 -1.06
C ALA A 231 24.78 26.57 -2.42
N THR A 232 23.81 25.69 -2.65
CA THR A 232 23.03 25.62 -3.90
C THR A 232 21.57 25.34 -3.62
N ILE A 233 20.67 25.85 -4.46
CA ILE A 233 19.27 25.48 -4.53
C ILE A 233 19.04 24.19 -5.31
N ASP A 234 20.02 23.76 -6.15
CA ASP A 234 19.94 22.50 -6.91
C ASP A 234 20.29 21.32 -6.01
N TRP A 235 19.30 20.96 -5.22
CA TRP A 235 19.31 19.76 -4.40
C TRP A 235 17.90 19.17 -4.28
N ASP A 236 17.82 17.89 -4.10
CA ASP A 236 16.57 17.15 -3.93
C ASP A 236 16.79 15.95 -3.00
N GLU A 237 15.69 15.40 -2.53
CA GLU A 237 15.65 14.22 -1.66
C GLU A 237 14.99 13.05 -2.35
N GLN A 238 15.31 11.86 -1.93
CA GLN A 238 14.67 10.61 -2.30
C GLN A 238 13.15 10.72 -2.07
N SER A 239 12.36 10.58 -3.14
CA SER A 239 10.90 10.76 -3.09
C SER A 239 10.20 9.63 -2.33
N ILE A 240 10.82 8.45 -2.30
CA ILE A 240 10.29 7.26 -1.64
C ILE A 240 11.32 6.81 -0.61
N SER A 241 11.00 7.01 0.66
CA SER A 241 11.91 6.69 1.77
C SER A 241 11.10 6.39 3.03
N ALA A 242 11.78 6.08 4.13
CA ALA A 242 11.14 5.97 5.44
C ALA A 242 10.48 7.29 5.89
N LEU A 243 10.99 8.44 5.40
CA LEU A 243 10.44 9.76 5.66
C LEU A 243 9.22 10.08 4.78
N ARG A 244 9.22 9.56 3.54
CA ARG A 244 8.21 9.82 2.51
C ARG A 244 7.68 8.50 1.99
N GLY A 245 6.55 8.07 2.49
CA GLY A 245 5.79 7.00 1.85
C GLY A 245 5.27 7.44 0.47
N TYR A 246 4.79 6.51 -0.33
CA TYR A 246 4.08 6.86 -1.57
C TYR A 246 2.94 7.82 -1.24
N PRO A 247 2.84 8.97 -1.92
CA PRO A 247 1.64 9.79 -1.81
C PRO A 247 0.46 8.92 -2.21
N GLN A 248 -0.53 8.85 -1.34
CA GLN A 248 -1.80 8.22 -1.69
C GLN A 248 -2.38 9.05 -2.85
N ALA A 249 -2.75 8.41 -3.92
CA ALA A 249 -3.57 9.06 -4.94
C ALA A 249 -4.87 9.51 -4.25
N VAL A 250 -5.11 10.81 -4.28
CA VAL A 250 -6.34 11.44 -3.81
C VAL A 250 -7.45 11.11 -4.80
#